data_8ee4d3a415e357b08977dddec8617a88
#
_entry.id   8ee4d3a415e357b08977dddec8617a88
#
_cell.length_a   1.000
_cell.length_b   1.000
_cell.length_c   1.000
_cell.angle_alpha   90.00
_cell.angle_beta   90.00
_cell.angle_gamma   90.00
#
_symmetry.space_group_name_H-M   'P 1'
#
loop_
_entity.id
_entity.type
_entity.pdbx_description
1 polymer ?
#
loop_
_entity_poly.entity_id
_entity_poly.type
_entity_poly.pdbx_seq_one_letter_code
_entity_poly.pdbx_strand_id
1 'polypeptide(L)'
;MKLLRGIFKAVISLALLLVMLTAGVYIFVRAKYGIDLWNTVGQLKAISKSVDESEVCPDAFVAGDYTSMQTVVNASVDGLVGGDEEAGFTISFDTLPSEMTSIISLTDKQVGALADVVIKKYVNSKITIAGKDIAIVLKQIKFDTDENGVTAFNTVVRLDMTPFKQEMNKFPLKYLKKYVPQYMYVSSTVNVTKGTTAFSYHIEHNALAINKLSADKTEDLFKTLDKVLKIGDAETLNKKIGNIVIGSLVGSESQTGLAYSLKPIGATDYAFTKVGGVNNFVINK
;
A
#
# COMPACT_ATOMS: atom_id res chain seq x y z
N MET A 1 -55.17 -10.95 -31.29
CA MET A 1 -55.16 -10.53 -29.89
C MET A 1 -54.81 -11.66 -28.87
N LYS A 2 -55.29 -12.90 -29.02
CA LYS A 2 -55.00 -13.98 -28.07
C LYS A 2 -53.51 -14.38 -28.02
N LEU A 3 -52.83 -14.39 -29.18
CA LEU A 3 -51.40 -14.76 -29.29
C LEU A 3 -50.47 -13.73 -28.56
N LEU A 4 -50.78 -12.43 -28.75
CA LEU A 4 -49.99 -11.36 -28.07
C LEU A 4 -50.12 -11.42 -26.56
N ARG A 5 -51.32 -11.74 -26.03
CA ARG A 5 -51.50 -11.94 -24.58
C ARG A 5 -50.77 -13.16 -24.04
N GLY A 6 -50.60 -14.23 -24.85
CA GLY A 6 -49.83 -15.40 -24.50
C GLY A 6 -48.31 -15.09 -24.37
N ILE A 7 -47.79 -14.38 -25.37
CA ILE A 7 -46.36 -13.97 -25.37
C ILE A 7 -46.07 -13.02 -24.20
N PHE A 8 -46.95 -12.05 -23.94
CA PHE A 8 -46.78 -11.11 -22.83
C PHE A 8 -46.79 -11.81 -21.45
N LYS A 9 -47.69 -12.79 -21.26
CA LYS A 9 -47.68 -13.62 -20.04
C LYS A 9 -46.43 -14.44 -19.90
N ALA A 10 -45.88 -15.04 -20.96
CA ALA A 10 -44.63 -15.81 -20.95
C ALA A 10 -43.44 -14.91 -20.62
N VAL A 11 -43.34 -13.72 -21.16
CA VAL A 11 -42.27 -12.74 -20.86
C VAL A 11 -42.33 -12.29 -19.42
N ILE A 12 -43.51 -11.99 -18.86
CA ILE A 12 -43.69 -11.62 -17.45
C ILE A 12 -43.30 -12.80 -16.54
N SER A 13 -43.72 -14.02 -16.85
CA SER A 13 -43.38 -15.20 -16.07
C SER A 13 -41.88 -15.47 -16.08
N LEU A 14 -41.20 -15.30 -17.22
CA LEU A 14 -39.76 -15.42 -17.33
C LEU A 14 -39.02 -14.32 -16.54
N ALA A 15 -39.50 -13.07 -16.60
CA ALA A 15 -38.95 -11.97 -15.83
C ALA A 15 -39.12 -12.22 -14.31
N LEU A 16 -40.29 -12.68 -13.85
CA LEU A 16 -40.52 -13.05 -12.45
C LEU A 16 -39.66 -14.22 -12.01
N LEU A 17 -39.44 -15.22 -12.85
CA LEU A 17 -38.58 -16.35 -12.57
C LEU A 17 -37.11 -15.90 -12.44
N LEU A 18 -36.65 -15.00 -13.29
CA LEU A 18 -35.31 -14.39 -13.19
C LEU A 18 -35.16 -13.57 -11.91
N VAL A 19 -36.19 -12.79 -11.53
CA VAL A 19 -36.17 -12.03 -10.28
C VAL A 19 -36.16 -12.97 -9.07
N MET A 20 -36.93 -14.04 -9.06
CA MET A 20 -36.94 -15.04 -7.99
C MET A 20 -35.62 -15.80 -7.91
N LEU A 21 -34.99 -16.14 -9.04
CA LEU A 21 -33.67 -16.78 -9.06
C LEU A 21 -32.59 -15.85 -8.51
N THR A 22 -32.60 -14.57 -8.93
CA THR A 22 -31.63 -13.58 -8.41
C THR A 22 -31.84 -13.31 -6.94
N ALA A 23 -33.08 -13.18 -6.46
CA ALA A 23 -33.42 -13.04 -5.06
C ALA A 23 -33.04 -14.29 -4.25
N GLY A 24 -33.30 -15.49 -4.79
CA GLY A 24 -32.92 -16.76 -4.17
C GLY A 24 -31.41 -16.90 -4.00
N VAL A 25 -30.63 -16.57 -5.03
CA VAL A 25 -29.16 -16.53 -4.97
C VAL A 25 -28.68 -15.50 -3.93
N TYR A 26 -29.27 -14.31 -3.91
CA TYR A 26 -28.96 -13.29 -2.92
C TYR A 26 -29.22 -13.77 -1.49
N ILE A 27 -30.43 -14.31 -1.23
CA ILE A 27 -30.81 -14.83 0.09
C ILE A 27 -29.90 -15.99 0.50
N PHE A 28 -29.60 -16.90 -0.42
CA PHE A 28 -28.72 -18.05 -0.16
C PHE A 28 -27.29 -17.58 0.22
N VAL A 29 -26.71 -16.66 -0.55
CA VAL A 29 -25.37 -16.15 -0.28
C VAL A 29 -25.33 -15.36 1.02
N ARG A 30 -26.36 -14.56 1.30
CA ARG A 30 -26.48 -13.82 2.55
C ARG A 30 -26.65 -14.76 3.76
N ALA A 31 -27.49 -15.78 3.65
CA ALA A 31 -27.72 -16.75 4.73
C ALA A 31 -26.51 -17.64 4.99
N LYS A 32 -25.85 -18.12 3.91
CA LYS A 32 -24.74 -19.07 4.02
C LYS A 32 -23.41 -18.41 4.36
N TYR A 33 -23.15 -17.21 3.81
CA TYR A 33 -21.85 -16.54 3.92
C TYR A 33 -21.91 -15.21 4.66
N GLY A 34 -23.11 -14.73 5.03
CA GLY A 34 -23.30 -13.43 5.68
C GLY A 34 -22.88 -12.24 4.79
N ILE A 35 -22.99 -12.38 3.45
CA ILE A 35 -22.51 -11.41 2.46
C ILE A 35 -23.67 -10.63 1.88
N ASP A 36 -23.60 -9.30 1.95
CA ASP A 36 -24.46 -8.42 1.17
C ASP A 36 -23.89 -8.23 -0.24
N LEU A 37 -24.39 -9.01 -1.19
CA LEU A 37 -23.93 -8.98 -2.59
C LEU A 37 -24.09 -7.60 -3.23
N TRP A 38 -25.14 -6.84 -2.89
CA TRP A 38 -25.39 -5.54 -3.49
C TRP A 38 -24.37 -4.50 -3.02
N ASN A 39 -24.12 -4.48 -1.72
CA ASN A 39 -23.08 -3.62 -1.14
C ASN A 39 -21.69 -3.99 -1.70
N THR A 40 -21.36 -5.28 -1.70
CA THR A 40 -20.09 -5.79 -2.22
C THR A 40 -19.88 -5.45 -3.70
N VAL A 41 -20.89 -5.66 -4.53
CA VAL A 41 -20.81 -5.27 -5.96
C VAL A 41 -20.69 -3.76 -6.12
N GLY A 42 -21.36 -2.97 -5.29
CA GLY A 42 -21.24 -1.52 -5.26
C GLY A 42 -19.80 -1.06 -4.94
N GLN A 43 -19.20 -1.64 -3.90
CA GLN A 43 -17.81 -1.36 -3.50
C GLN A 43 -16.82 -1.82 -4.58
N LEU A 44 -16.99 -3.03 -5.14
CA LEU A 44 -16.17 -3.52 -6.25
C LEU A 44 -16.27 -2.65 -7.50
N LYS A 45 -17.46 -2.15 -7.82
CA LYS A 45 -17.63 -1.17 -8.92
C LYS A 45 -16.90 0.13 -8.64
N ALA A 46 -16.89 0.60 -7.39
CA ALA A 46 -16.18 1.82 -7.01
C ALA A 46 -14.66 1.67 -7.21
N ILE A 47 -14.08 0.53 -6.80
CA ILE A 47 -12.64 0.28 -6.99
C ILE A 47 -12.27 -0.08 -8.44
N SER A 48 -13.22 -0.59 -9.25
CA SER A 48 -12.98 -0.98 -10.64
C SER A 48 -12.85 0.20 -11.62
N LYS A 49 -13.32 1.39 -11.22
CA LYS A 49 -13.15 2.59 -12.01
C LYS A 49 -11.66 2.91 -12.12
N SER A 50 -11.23 3.29 -13.31
CA SER A 50 -9.89 3.83 -13.49
C SER A 50 -9.71 5.04 -12.57
N VAL A 51 -8.64 5.05 -11.82
CA VAL A 51 -8.28 6.15 -10.92
C VAL A 51 -7.08 6.84 -11.53
N ASP A 52 -7.12 8.15 -11.64
CA ASP A 52 -5.96 8.93 -12.01
C ASP A 52 -4.96 8.89 -10.84
N GLU A 53 -3.71 8.60 -11.14
CA GLU A 53 -2.64 8.52 -10.14
C GLU A 53 -2.51 9.85 -9.39
N SER A 54 -2.65 10.98 -10.07
CA SER A 54 -2.58 12.31 -9.47
C SER A 54 -3.67 12.58 -8.42
N GLU A 55 -4.83 11.91 -8.55
CA GLU A 55 -5.93 12.07 -7.59
C GLU A 55 -5.70 11.29 -6.29
N VAL A 56 -4.95 10.17 -6.35
CA VAL A 56 -4.67 9.31 -5.18
C VAL A 56 -3.27 9.50 -4.62
N CYS A 57 -2.36 10.07 -5.40
CA CYS A 57 -0.98 10.36 -5.04
C CYS A 57 -0.62 11.81 -5.39
N PRO A 58 -1.29 12.83 -4.80
CA PRO A 58 -1.04 14.23 -5.17
C PRO A 58 0.38 14.70 -4.85
N ASP A 59 1.02 14.07 -3.86
CA ASP A 59 2.38 14.35 -3.41
C ASP A 59 3.38 13.25 -3.84
N ALA A 60 3.10 12.57 -4.98
CA ALA A 60 4.01 11.55 -5.52
C ALA A 60 5.42 12.10 -5.72
N PHE A 61 6.43 11.31 -5.36
CA PHE A 61 7.81 11.64 -5.69
C PHE A 61 8.10 11.33 -7.17
N VAL A 62 9.00 12.08 -7.76
CA VAL A 62 9.34 12.05 -9.19
C VAL A 62 10.82 11.76 -9.41
N ALA A 63 11.26 11.62 -10.66
CA ALA A 63 12.66 11.31 -11.00
C ALA A 63 13.67 12.25 -10.32
N GLY A 64 13.44 13.56 -10.31
CA GLY A 64 14.31 14.52 -9.65
C GLY A 64 14.45 14.34 -8.13
N ASP A 65 13.48 13.70 -7.48
CA ASP A 65 13.55 13.41 -6.03
C ASP A 65 14.56 12.28 -5.75
N TYR A 66 14.75 11.32 -6.67
CA TYR A 66 15.79 10.29 -6.54
C TYR A 66 17.18 10.88 -6.67
N THR A 67 17.41 11.76 -7.67
CA THR A 67 18.70 12.45 -7.88
C THR A 67 19.02 13.34 -6.68
N SER A 68 18.03 14.09 -6.18
CA SER A 68 18.18 14.92 -4.99
C SER A 68 18.47 14.09 -3.74
N MET A 69 17.76 12.98 -3.54
CA MET A 69 17.99 12.02 -2.45
C MET A 69 19.40 11.44 -2.51
N GLN A 70 19.84 10.96 -3.68
CA GLN A 70 21.19 10.44 -3.89
C GLN A 70 22.26 11.47 -3.52
N THR A 71 22.10 12.72 -3.95
CA THR A 71 23.02 13.81 -3.62
C THR A 71 23.13 14.01 -2.11
N VAL A 72 22.01 14.10 -1.40
CA VAL A 72 22.01 14.31 0.06
C VAL A 72 22.60 13.11 0.81
N VAL A 73 22.23 11.91 0.42
CA VAL A 73 22.71 10.67 1.08
C VAL A 73 24.21 10.50 0.86
N ASN A 74 24.66 10.62 -0.39
CA ASN A 74 26.07 10.39 -0.72
C ASN A 74 27.00 11.51 -0.22
N ALA A 75 26.47 12.71 0.03
CA ALA A 75 27.25 13.76 0.73
C ALA A 75 27.61 13.35 2.16
N SER A 76 26.83 12.48 2.78
CA SER A 76 27.05 11.99 4.15
C SER A 76 27.67 10.59 4.19
N VAL A 77 27.31 9.74 3.24
CA VAL A 77 27.77 8.34 3.12
C VAL A 77 28.10 8.09 1.63
N ASP A 78 29.34 8.35 1.27
CA ASP A 78 29.77 8.22 -0.14
C ASP A 78 29.50 6.81 -0.68
N GLY A 79 28.94 6.75 -1.89
CA GLY A 79 28.66 5.50 -2.59
C GLY A 79 27.51 4.65 -2.05
N LEU A 80 26.78 5.09 -1.01
CA LEU A 80 25.63 4.33 -0.49
C LEU A 80 24.53 4.16 -1.52
N VAL A 81 24.21 5.22 -2.27
CA VAL A 81 23.22 5.20 -3.34
C VAL A 81 23.93 5.31 -4.68
N GLY A 82 23.85 4.25 -5.48
CA GLY A 82 24.41 4.17 -6.85
C GLY A 82 23.33 4.24 -7.92
N GLY A 83 23.78 4.20 -9.19
CA GLY A 83 22.90 4.25 -10.35
C GLY A 83 22.49 5.68 -10.72
N ASP A 84 21.58 5.79 -11.67
CA ASP A 84 21.05 7.03 -12.21
C ASP A 84 19.61 6.83 -12.74
N GLU A 85 19.06 7.85 -13.42
CA GLU A 85 17.71 7.79 -13.98
C GLU A 85 17.56 6.75 -15.11
N GLU A 86 18.62 6.44 -15.86
CA GLU A 86 18.58 5.47 -16.98
C GLU A 86 18.77 4.04 -16.46
N ALA A 87 19.79 3.81 -15.62
CA ALA A 87 20.12 2.49 -15.08
C ALA A 87 19.22 2.10 -13.90
N GLY A 88 18.54 3.08 -13.28
CA GLY A 88 17.81 2.94 -12.05
C GLY A 88 18.71 3.06 -10.80
N PHE A 89 18.17 3.65 -9.76
CA PHE A 89 18.88 3.83 -8.50
C PHE A 89 18.98 2.53 -7.69
N THR A 90 20.11 2.33 -7.04
CA THR A 90 20.42 1.16 -6.22
C THR A 90 20.96 1.57 -4.87
N ILE A 91 20.92 0.69 -3.88
CA ILE A 91 21.55 0.89 -2.57
C ILE A 91 22.50 -0.27 -2.27
N SER A 92 23.70 0.03 -1.73
CA SER A 92 24.67 -0.99 -1.35
C SER A 92 25.27 -0.68 0.02
N PHE A 93 25.34 -1.69 0.87
CA PHE A 93 26.01 -1.64 2.16
C PHE A 93 27.36 -2.41 2.14
N ASP A 94 27.74 -2.96 0.97
CA ASP A 94 28.91 -3.84 0.86
C ASP A 94 30.24 -3.04 0.90
N THR A 95 30.18 -1.76 0.51
CA THR A 95 31.34 -0.86 0.39
C THR A 95 31.13 0.45 1.16
N LEU A 96 30.59 0.38 2.37
CA LEU A 96 30.39 1.58 3.18
C LEU A 96 31.75 2.24 3.53
N PRO A 97 31.81 3.58 3.58
CA PRO A 97 32.97 4.29 4.10
C PRO A 97 33.19 3.93 5.58
N SER A 98 34.37 4.21 6.10
CA SER A 98 34.69 3.96 7.49
C SER A 98 33.86 4.79 8.48
N GLU A 99 33.38 5.93 8.04
CA GLU A 99 32.62 6.87 8.88
C GLU A 99 31.70 7.76 8.04
N MET A 100 30.52 8.07 8.57
CA MET A 100 29.65 9.12 8.04
C MET A 100 30.34 10.49 8.17
N THR A 101 30.21 11.33 7.17
CA THR A 101 30.80 12.68 7.20
C THR A 101 29.90 13.71 7.88
N SER A 102 28.59 13.57 7.76
CA SER A 102 27.58 14.50 8.30
C SER A 102 26.26 13.78 8.59
N ILE A 103 25.30 14.48 9.18
CA ILE A 103 23.91 14.02 9.31
C ILE A 103 23.27 13.88 7.93
N ILE A 104 22.34 12.94 7.76
CA ILE A 104 21.47 12.85 6.60
C ILE A 104 20.12 13.50 6.97
N SER A 105 19.63 14.42 6.16
CA SER A 105 18.32 15.05 6.35
C SER A 105 17.54 15.04 5.03
N LEU A 106 16.43 14.30 5.00
CA LEU A 106 15.63 14.03 3.81
C LEU A 106 14.20 14.53 3.99
N THR A 107 13.69 15.26 3.01
CA THR A 107 12.27 15.61 2.92
C THR A 107 11.42 14.37 2.66
N ASP A 108 10.08 14.47 2.83
CA ASP A 108 9.15 13.38 2.59
C ASP A 108 9.26 12.76 1.18
N LYS A 109 9.43 13.57 0.13
CA LYS A 109 9.64 13.08 -1.23
C LYS A 109 10.97 12.33 -1.42
N GLN A 110 12.04 12.84 -0.83
CA GLN A 110 13.34 12.17 -0.84
C GLN A 110 13.29 10.86 -0.02
N VAL A 111 12.56 10.86 1.11
CA VAL A 111 12.30 9.63 1.88
C VAL A 111 11.52 8.62 1.05
N GLY A 112 10.53 9.08 0.27
CA GLY A 112 9.78 8.22 -0.66
C GLY A 112 10.68 7.57 -1.71
N ALA A 113 11.56 8.36 -2.34
CA ALA A 113 12.54 7.86 -3.30
C ALA A 113 13.51 6.85 -2.66
N LEU A 114 14.02 7.14 -1.47
CA LEU A 114 14.92 6.25 -0.73
C LEU A 114 14.24 4.93 -0.36
N ALA A 115 13.01 5.00 0.18
CA ALA A 115 12.23 3.82 0.54
C ALA A 115 11.96 2.92 -0.67
N ASP A 116 11.65 3.51 -1.84
CA ASP A 116 11.43 2.75 -3.07
C ASP A 116 12.70 1.99 -3.49
N VAL A 117 13.87 2.61 -3.42
CA VAL A 117 15.17 1.95 -3.70
C VAL A 117 15.43 0.81 -2.72
N VAL A 118 15.17 1.01 -1.41
CA VAL A 118 15.34 -0.02 -0.39
C VAL A 118 14.36 -1.19 -0.59
N ILE A 119 13.09 -0.90 -0.89
CA ILE A 119 12.07 -1.91 -1.17
C ILE A 119 12.46 -2.75 -2.40
N LYS A 120 12.94 -2.12 -3.47
CA LYS A 120 13.43 -2.83 -4.65
C LYS A 120 14.57 -3.79 -4.31
N LYS A 121 15.52 -3.38 -3.51
CA LYS A 121 16.69 -4.18 -3.11
C LYS A 121 16.31 -5.37 -2.23
N TYR A 122 15.51 -5.16 -1.16
CA TYR A 122 15.31 -6.15 -0.10
C TYR A 122 14.02 -6.95 -0.21
N VAL A 123 12.99 -6.42 -0.86
CA VAL A 123 11.68 -7.06 -0.98
C VAL A 123 11.37 -7.49 -2.42
N ASN A 124 12.30 -7.25 -3.38
CA ASN A 124 12.07 -7.46 -4.82
C ASN A 124 10.78 -6.80 -5.31
N SER A 125 10.35 -5.70 -4.68
CA SER A 125 9.08 -5.02 -4.97
C SER A 125 7.87 -5.97 -5.02
N LYS A 126 7.80 -6.94 -4.10
CA LYS A 126 6.70 -7.91 -4.03
C LYS A 126 6.11 -8.02 -2.63
N ILE A 127 4.83 -8.30 -2.58
CA ILE A 127 4.08 -8.62 -1.36
C ILE A 127 3.28 -9.90 -1.60
N THR A 128 3.32 -10.84 -0.66
CA THR A 128 2.51 -12.06 -0.76
C THR A 128 1.14 -11.85 -0.12
N ILE A 129 0.07 -11.96 -0.91
CA ILE A 129 -1.32 -11.90 -0.48
C ILE A 129 -2.03 -13.17 -0.92
N ALA A 130 -2.66 -13.91 0.00
CA ALA A 130 -3.34 -15.18 -0.27
C ALA A 130 -2.47 -16.18 -1.07
N GLY A 131 -1.18 -16.26 -0.75
CA GLY A 131 -0.22 -17.14 -1.41
C GLY A 131 0.20 -16.72 -2.83
N LYS A 132 -0.09 -15.48 -3.23
CA LYS A 132 0.30 -14.91 -4.52
C LYS A 132 1.25 -13.74 -4.32
N ASP A 133 2.33 -13.76 -5.08
CA ASP A 133 3.26 -12.64 -5.14
C ASP A 133 2.70 -11.55 -6.06
N ILE A 134 2.53 -10.38 -5.49
CA ILE A 134 1.97 -9.20 -6.13
C ILE A 134 3.04 -8.14 -6.20
N ALA A 135 3.27 -7.61 -7.38
CA ALA A 135 4.19 -6.49 -7.54
C ALA A 135 3.64 -5.25 -6.80
N ILE A 136 4.51 -4.64 -5.99
CA ILE A 136 4.24 -3.41 -5.24
C ILE A 136 5.18 -2.31 -5.75
N VAL A 137 4.62 -1.14 -6.01
CA VAL A 137 5.38 0.05 -6.38
C VAL A 137 4.98 1.16 -5.41
N LEU A 138 5.95 1.68 -4.68
CA LEU A 138 5.74 2.84 -3.81
C LEU A 138 5.51 4.08 -4.69
N LYS A 139 4.49 4.88 -4.36
CA LYS A 139 4.11 6.07 -5.13
C LYS A 139 4.21 7.34 -4.32
N GLN A 140 3.93 7.27 -3.04
CA GLN A 140 3.96 8.42 -2.14
C GLN A 140 4.34 8.00 -0.73
N ILE A 141 5.15 8.80 -0.08
CA ILE A 141 5.27 8.88 1.38
C ILE A 141 5.04 10.35 1.75
N LYS A 142 4.17 10.56 2.71
CA LYS A 142 3.98 11.84 3.37
C LYS A 142 3.94 11.60 4.87
N PHE A 143 4.57 12.43 5.65
CA PHE A 143 4.53 12.30 7.10
C PHE A 143 4.45 13.65 7.77
N ASP A 144 3.92 13.67 8.97
CA ASP A 144 3.84 14.83 9.84
C ASP A 144 4.05 14.41 11.29
N THR A 145 4.89 15.14 12.00
CA THR A 145 5.21 14.86 13.40
C THR A 145 4.51 15.88 14.30
N ASP A 146 3.75 15.40 15.26
CA ASP A 146 3.04 16.20 16.23
C ASP A 146 3.96 16.68 17.39
N GLU A 147 3.39 17.47 18.29
CA GLU A 147 4.08 18.01 19.47
C GLU A 147 4.51 16.94 20.48
N ASN A 148 3.88 15.76 20.44
CA ASN A 148 4.18 14.62 21.31
C ASN A 148 5.24 13.69 20.70
N GLY A 149 5.76 14.01 19.51
CA GLY A 149 6.75 13.19 18.80
C GLY A 149 6.15 11.97 18.11
N VAL A 150 4.83 11.91 17.93
CA VAL A 150 4.16 10.90 17.13
C VAL A 150 4.21 11.34 15.67
N THR A 151 4.75 10.50 14.80
CA THR A 151 4.82 10.77 13.36
C THR A 151 3.75 9.98 12.63
N ALA A 152 2.78 10.69 12.09
CA ALA A 152 1.73 10.11 11.25
C ALA A 152 2.22 10.00 9.80
N PHE A 153 2.23 8.78 9.26
CA PHE A 153 2.57 8.50 7.86
C PHE A 153 1.33 8.23 7.04
N ASN A 154 1.30 8.79 5.85
CA ASN A 154 0.41 8.39 4.76
C ASN A 154 1.26 7.89 3.60
N THR A 155 1.17 6.60 3.32
CA THR A 155 1.90 5.96 2.24
C THR A 155 0.93 5.46 1.19
N VAL A 156 1.25 5.64 -0.08
CA VAL A 156 0.45 5.11 -1.18
C VAL A 156 1.31 4.17 -2.02
N VAL A 157 0.83 2.94 -2.15
CA VAL A 157 1.45 1.93 -3.00
C VAL A 157 0.50 1.52 -4.11
N ARG A 158 1.05 1.19 -5.27
CA ARG A 158 0.33 0.58 -6.38
C ARG A 158 0.61 -0.91 -6.41
N LEU A 159 -0.46 -1.70 -6.40
CA LEU A 159 -0.42 -3.15 -6.51
C LEU A 159 -0.82 -3.60 -7.92
N ASP A 160 -0.07 -4.53 -8.52
CA ASP A 160 -0.46 -5.19 -9.77
C ASP A 160 -1.36 -6.40 -9.45
N MET A 161 -2.65 -6.26 -9.75
CA MET A 161 -3.65 -7.28 -9.47
C MET A 161 -3.74 -8.38 -10.54
N THR A 162 -2.87 -8.38 -11.54
CA THR A 162 -2.86 -9.38 -12.62
C THR A 162 -2.83 -10.82 -12.11
N PRO A 163 -1.99 -11.20 -11.10
CA PRO A 163 -1.99 -12.56 -10.56
C PRO A 163 -3.33 -12.98 -9.96
N PHE A 164 -4.04 -12.07 -9.28
CA PHE A 164 -5.38 -12.34 -8.77
C PHE A 164 -6.41 -12.50 -9.89
N LYS A 165 -6.36 -11.66 -10.92
CA LYS A 165 -7.28 -11.75 -12.05
C LYS A 165 -7.17 -13.08 -12.80
N GLN A 166 -5.99 -13.67 -12.86
CA GLN A 166 -5.77 -14.98 -13.49
C GLN A 166 -6.47 -16.11 -12.71
N GLU A 167 -6.46 -16.06 -11.38
CA GLU A 167 -7.14 -17.05 -10.54
C GLU A 167 -8.67 -16.93 -10.56
N MET A 168 -9.20 -15.77 -10.89
CA MET A 168 -10.64 -15.51 -10.94
C MET A 168 -11.35 -16.08 -12.19
N ASN A 169 -10.75 -17.05 -12.87
CA ASN A 169 -11.38 -17.69 -14.04
C ASN A 169 -12.42 -18.78 -13.66
N LYS A 170 -12.46 -19.20 -12.38
CA LYS A 170 -13.35 -20.25 -11.89
C LYS A 170 -14.66 -19.68 -11.33
N PHE A 171 -15.74 -20.46 -11.45
CA PHE A 171 -17.02 -20.15 -10.79
C PHE A 171 -16.84 -20.14 -9.26
N PRO A 172 -17.46 -19.20 -8.51
CA PRO A 172 -18.25 -18.05 -8.95
C PRO A 172 -17.41 -16.79 -9.25
N LEU A 173 -16.11 -16.80 -9.02
CA LEU A 173 -15.21 -15.64 -9.06
C LEU A 173 -15.09 -15.00 -10.44
N LYS A 174 -15.30 -15.77 -11.53
CA LYS A 174 -15.26 -15.27 -12.90
C LYS A 174 -16.19 -14.07 -13.15
N TYR A 175 -17.30 -13.97 -12.42
CA TYR A 175 -18.23 -12.86 -12.53
C TYR A 175 -17.74 -11.58 -11.84
N LEU A 176 -16.84 -11.71 -10.86
CA LEU A 176 -16.23 -10.59 -10.15
C LEU A 176 -14.96 -10.08 -10.84
N LYS A 177 -14.34 -10.89 -11.70
CA LYS A 177 -13.07 -10.56 -12.39
C LYS A 177 -13.10 -9.21 -13.10
N LYS A 178 -14.24 -8.84 -13.70
CA LYS A 178 -14.41 -7.56 -14.40
C LYS A 178 -14.35 -6.33 -13.48
N TYR A 179 -14.58 -6.53 -12.18
CA TYR A 179 -14.55 -5.46 -11.17
C TYR A 179 -13.20 -5.33 -10.46
N VAL A 180 -12.26 -6.23 -10.70
CA VAL A 180 -10.90 -6.11 -10.17
C VAL A 180 -10.08 -5.29 -11.18
N PRO A 181 -9.58 -4.10 -10.81
CA PRO A 181 -8.73 -3.31 -11.69
C PRO A 181 -7.40 -4.03 -11.95
N GLN A 182 -6.66 -3.63 -12.97
CA GLN A 182 -5.31 -4.15 -13.18
C GLN A 182 -4.36 -3.59 -12.11
N TYR A 183 -4.47 -2.32 -11.84
CA TYR A 183 -3.70 -1.65 -10.79
C TYR A 183 -4.65 -1.15 -9.69
N MET A 184 -4.23 -1.36 -8.46
CA MET A 184 -4.95 -0.92 -7.28
C MET A 184 -4.03 -0.05 -6.43
N TYR A 185 -4.46 1.16 -6.12
CA TYR A 185 -3.74 2.06 -5.24
C TYR A 185 -4.23 1.82 -3.81
N VAL A 186 -3.30 1.56 -2.92
CA VAL A 186 -3.59 1.31 -1.51
C VAL A 186 -2.91 2.39 -0.68
N SER A 187 -3.72 3.17 0.02
CA SER A 187 -3.26 4.16 0.99
C SER A 187 -3.23 3.52 2.38
N SER A 188 -2.07 3.52 3.01
CA SER A 188 -1.82 2.99 4.35
C SER A 188 -1.47 4.14 5.27
N THR A 189 -2.19 4.26 6.39
CA THR A 189 -1.90 5.24 7.43
C THR A 189 -1.36 4.51 8.65
N VAL A 190 -0.18 4.95 9.11
CA VAL A 190 0.47 4.40 10.31
C VAL A 190 1.02 5.52 11.17
N ASN A 191 1.05 5.32 12.49
CA ASN A 191 1.74 6.17 13.43
C ASN A 191 3.05 5.52 13.84
N VAL A 192 4.10 6.32 13.91
CA VAL A 192 5.42 5.88 14.38
C VAL A 192 5.78 6.70 15.61
N THR A 193 6.04 6.02 16.70
CA THR A 193 6.46 6.64 17.97
C THR A 193 7.86 6.17 18.32
N LYS A 194 8.74 7.08 18.72
CA LYS A 194 10.10 6.74 19.12
C LYS A 194 10.08 5.83 20.36
N GLY A 195 10.87 4.78 20.30
CA GLY A 195 11.09 3.90 21.45
C GLY A 195 12.07 4.49 22.47
N THR A 196 12.36 3.75 23.53
CA THR A 196 13.24 4.17 24.63
C THR A 196 14.72 3.99 24.30
N THR A 197 15.05 3.20 23.29
CA THR A 197 16.44 2.93 22.86
C THR A 197 16.67 3.51 21.46
N ALA A 198 17.93 3.84 21.16
CA ALA A 198 18.32 4.29 19.82
C ALA A 198 17.89 3.29 18.75
N PHE A 199 17.45 3.79 17.62
CA PHE A 199 16.92 3.01 16.47
C PHE A 199 15.69 2.15 16.79
N SER A 200 15.01 2.38 17.91
CA SER A 200 13.79 1.64 18.21
C SER A 200 12.56 2.53 18.04
N TYR A 201 11.53 1.98 17.40
CA TYR A 201 10.26 2.64 17.16
C TYR A 201 9.11 1.64 17.26
N HIS A 202 7.99 2.15 17.75
CA HIS A 202 6.73 1.45 17.74
C HIS A 202 5.91 1.92 16.54
N ILE A 203 5.37 0.97 15.75
CA ILE A 203 4.52 1.25 14.58
C ILE A 203 3.10 0.81 14.89
N GLU A 204 2.17 1.77 14.91
CA GLU A 204 0.75 1.54 15.04
C GLU A 204 0.07 1.66 13.67
N HIS A 205 -0.66 0.62 13.27
CA HIS A 205 -1.33 0.55 11.96
C HIS A 205 -2.77 1.03 12.08
N ASN A 206 -3.10 2.22 11.56
CA ASN A 206 -4.38 2.87 11.80
C ASN A 206 -5.43 2.53 10.74
N ALA A 207 -5.17 2.86 9.48
CA ALA A 207 -6.19 2.74 8.44
C ALA A 207 -5.62 2.29 7.10
N LEU A 208 -6.46 1.60 6.33
CA LEU A 208 -6.21 1.23 4.94
C LEU A 208 -7.35 1.73 4.06
N ALA A 209 -7.03 2.37 2.96
CA ALA A 209 -8.00 2.77 1.94
C ALA A 209 -7.56 2.26 0.56
N ILE A 210 -8.52 1.96 -0.32
CA ILE A 210 -8.23 1.44 -1.67
C ILE A 210 -8.83 2.39 -2.70
N ASN A 211 -7.99 2.86 -3.61
CA ASN A 211 -8.39 3.81 -4.65
C ASN A 211 -9.10 5.03 -4.00
N LYS A 212 -10.36 5.26 -4.38
CA LYS A 212 -11.23 6.31 -3.80
C LYS A 212 -12.20 5.77 -2.73
N LEU A 213 -12.05 4.52 -2.32
CA LEU A 213 -12.88 3.94 -1.27
C LEU A 213 -12.34 4.39 0.10
N SER A 214 -13.23 4.87 0.98
CA SER A 214 -12.84 5.24 2.35
C SER A 214 -12.35 4.04 3.16
N ALA A 215 -11.63 4.28 4.25
CA ALA A 215 -11.11 3.22 5.11
C ALA A 215 -12.21 2.28 5.61
N ASP A 216 -13.32 2.82 6.13
CA ASP A 216 -14.46 2.02 6.62
C ASP A 216 -15.03 1.09 5.54
N LYS A 217 -15.24 1.63 4.34
CA LYS A 217 -15.75 0.84 3.20
C LYS A 217 -14.73 -0.18 2.72
N THR A 218 -13.44 0.12 2.83
CA THR A 218 -12.35 -0.80 2.52
C THR A 218 -12.34 -1.96 3.51
N GLU A 219 -12.47 -1.67 4.80
CA GLU A 219 -12.56 -2.68 5.85
C GLU A 219 -13.75 -3.61 5.65
N ASP A 220 -14.93 -3.06 5.38
CA ASP A 220 -16.15 -3.83 5.07
C ASP A 220 -15.98 -4.73 3.85
N LEU A 221 -15.33 -4.22 2.80
CA LEU A 221 -15.02 -4.98 1.60
C LEU A 221 -14.09 -6.16 1.92
N PHE A 222 -13.02 -5.92 2.67
CA PHE A 222 -12.08 -6.98 3.07
C PHE A 222 -12.74 -8.03 3.96
N LYS A 223 -13.52 -7.64 4.97
CA LYS A 223 -14.32 -8.56 5.80
C LYS A 223 -15.22 -9.46 4.95
N THR A 224 -15.76 -8.89 3.88
CA THR A 224 -16.64 -9.63 2.95
C THR A 224 -15.85 -10.57 2.06
N LEU A 225 -14.76 -10.10 1.48
CA LEU A 225 -13.92 -10.90 0.58
C LEU A 225 -13.18 -12.01 1.33
N ASP A 226 -12.74 -11.77 2.56
CA ASP A 226 -12.05 -12.79 3.37
C ASP A 226 -12.94 -14.00 3.67
N LYS A 227 -14.25 -13.80 3.87
CA LYS A 227 -15.21 -14.91 4.06
C LYS A 227 -15.20 -15.91 2.90
N VAL A 228 -14.89 -15.43 1.68
CA VAL A 228 -14.94 -16.26 0.45
C VAL A 228 -13.55 -16.64 -0.04
N LEU A 229 -12.62 -15.68 -0.04
CA LEU A 229 -11.32 -15.80 -0.71
C LEU A 229 -10.17 -16.12 0.25
N LYS A 230 -10.39 -15.97 1.56
CA LYS A 230 -9.36 -16.14 2.59
C LYS A 230 -8.13 -15.26 2.33
N ILE A 231 -8.36 -14.02 1.94
CA ILE A 231 -7.28 -13.06 1.60
C ILE A 231 -6.70 -12.34 2.81
N GLY A 232 -7.29 -12.52 3.99
CA GLY A 232 -7.02 -11.75 5.21
C GLY A 232 -7.83 -10.46 5.26
N ASP A 233 -7.78 -9.81 6.41
CA ASP A 233 -8.48 -8.54 6.65
C ASP A 233 -7.64 -7.33 6.19
N ALA A 234 -8.26 -6.15 6.23
CA ALA A 234 -7.60 -4.89 5.88
C ALA A 234 -6.44 -4.56 6.83
N GLU A 235 -6.57 -4.91 8.13
CA GLU A 235 -5.52 -4.71 9.12
C GLU A 235 -4.25 -5.51 8.77
N THR A 236 -4.40 -6.78 8.40
CA THR A 236 -3.28 -7.63 7.97
C THR A 236 -2.57 -7.05 6.75
N LEU A 237 -3.30 -6.53 5.77
CA LEU A 237 -2.70 -5.88 4.60
C LEU A 237 -2.02 -4.57 4.98
N ASN A 238 -2.65 -3.78 5.87
CA ASN A 238 -2.07 -2.53 6.37
C ASN A 238 -0.74 -2.79 7.09
N LYS A 239 -0.70 -3.79 7.97
CA LYS A 239 0.54 -4.23 8.65
C LYS A 239 1.64 -4.63 7.66
N LYS A 240 1.31 -5.40 6.63
CA LYS A 240 2.28 -5.81 5.61
C LYS A 240 2.84 -4.60 4.84
N ILE A 241 1.99 -3.69 4.39
CA ILE A 241 2.41 -2.50 3.65
C ILE A 241 3.22 -1.56 4.54
N GLY A 242 2.72 -1.25 5.73
CA GLY A 242 3.41 -0.39 6.69
C GLY A 242 4.80 -0.94 7.07
N ASN A 243 4.90 -2.23 7.36
CA ASN A 243 6.18 -2.87 7.67
C ASN A 243 7.15 -2.89 6.47
N ILE A 244 6.65 -3.08 5.25
CA ILE A 244 7.50 -3.01 4.05
C ILE A 244 7.99 -1.58 3.83
N VAL A 245 7.13 -0.58 3.90
CA VAL A 245 7.48 0.80 3.55
C VAL A 245 8.22 1.47 4.71
N ILE A 246 7.60 1.55 5.88
CA ILE A 246 8.17 2.25 7.03
C ILE A 246 9.27 1.41 7.70
N GLY A 247 9.03 0.11 7.87
CA GLY A 247 9.99 -0.80 8.45
C GLY A 247 11.30 -0.92 7.65
N SER A 248 11.27 -0.70 6.32
CA SER A 248 12.48 -0.66 5.50
C SER A 248 13.41 0.51 5.84
N LEU A 249 12.84 1.63 6.27
CA LEU A 249 13.58 2.84 6.64
C LEU A 249 14.04 2.80 8.10
N VAL A 250 13.12 2.56 9.00
CA VAL A 250 13.31 2.72 10.44
C VAL A 250 13.42 1.39 11.19
N GLY A 251 13.08 0.27 10.53
CA GLY A 251 12.94 -1.01 11.21
C GLY A 251 11.64 -1.08 12.01
N SER A 252 11.59 -2.05 12.87
CA SER A 252 10.57 -2.20 13.90
C SER A 252 11.26 -2.18 15.27
N GLU A 253 10.60 -2.63 16.31
CA GLU A 253 11.17 -2.75 17.68
C GLU A 253 12.50 -3.53 17.76
N SER A 254 12.90 -4.21 16.68
CA SER A 254 14.07 -5.09 16.61
C SER A 254 15.37 -4.44 16.10
N GLN A 255 15.47 -3.11 16.06
CA GLN A 255 16.68 -2.43 15.58
C GLN A 255 17.14 -2.91 14.19
N THR A 256 16.26 -2.77 13.22
CA THR A 256 16.49 -3.11 11.82
C THR A 256 16.29 -1.87 10.93
N GLY A 257 16.29 -2.05 9.63
CA GLY A 257 16.05 -0.98 8.68
C GLY A 257 17.32 -0.24 8.27
N LEU A 258 17.14 0.67 7.31
CA LEU A 258 18.24 1.41 6.70
C LEU A 258 19.04 2.23 7.72
N ALA A 259 18.36 3.00 8.57
CA ALA A 259 19.04 3.86 9.54
C ALA A 259 19.93 3.06 10.51
N TYR A 260 19.45 1.91 11.00
CA TYR A 260 20.24 1.03 11.85
C TYR A 260 21.43 0.42 11.11
N SER A 261 21.29 0.13 9.81
CA SER A 261 22.37 -0.41 8.98
C SER A 261 23.56 0.55 8.82
N LEU A 262 23.37 1.84 9.13
CA LEU A 262 24.44 2.85 9.14
C LEU A 262 25.15 2.99 10.50
N LYS A 263 24.68 2.29 11.54
CA LYS A 263 25.31 2.32 12.87
C LYS A 263 26.82 1.97 12.86
N PRO A 264 27.29 0.98 12.08
CA PRO A 264 28.72 0.64 12.03
C PRO A 264 29.64 1.79 11.56
N ILE A 265 29.09 2.75 10.84
CA ILE A 265 29.82 3.92 10.30
C ILE A 265 29.52 5.21 11.05
N GLY A 266 28.91 5.13 12.24
CA GLY A 266 28.75 6.27 13.14
C GLY A 266 27.34 6.85 13.23
N ALA A 267 26.33 6.28 12.58
CA ALA A 267 24.95 6.69 12.85
C ALA A 267 24.59 6.36 14.32
N THR A 268 24.07 7.34 15.04
CA THR A 268 23.75 7.20 16.47
C THR A 268 22.26 6.97 16.73
N ASP A 269 21.40 7.56 15.91
CA ASP A 269 19.95 7.41 15.96
C ASP A 269 19.30 8.08 14.75
N TYR A 270 17.98 8.07 14.67
CA TYR A 270 17.21 8.83 13.68
C TYR A 270 15.98 9.49 14.32
N ALA A 271 15.44 10.50 13.63
CA ALA A 271 14.28 11.23 14.07
C ALA A 271 13.45 11.72 12.88
N PHE A 272 12.17 11.93 13.11
CA PHE A 272 11.30 12.71 12.23
C PHE A 272 11.10 14.08 12.88
N THR A 273 11.45 15.13 12.15
CA THR A 273 11.46 16.51 12.69
C THR A 273 10.90 17.49 11.67
N LYS A 274 10.52 18.69 12.14
CA LYS A 274 10.22 19.83 11.28
C LYS A 274 11.40 20.81 11.29
N VAL A 275 11.96 21.08 10.12
CA VAL A 275 13.01 22.08 9.91
C VAL A 275 12.47 23.16 8.96
N GLY A 276 12.35 24.40 9.45
CA GLY A 276 11.79 25.48 8.65
C GLY A 276 10.34 25.25 8.16
N GLY A 277 9.54 24.47 8.89
CA GLY A 277 8.18 24.10 8.52
C GLY A 277 8.08 22.90 7.56
N VAL A 278 9.20 22.33 7.13
CA VAL A 278 9.25 21.16 6.27
C VAL A 278 9.54 19.92 7.11
N ASN A 279 8.79 18.83 6.88
CA ASN A 279 9.02 17.55 7.53
C ASN A 279 10.30 16.91 6.98
N ASN A 280 11.15 16.43 7.88
CA ASN A 280 12.41 15.78 7.54
C ASN A 280 12.60 14.49 8.32
N PHE A 281 13.11 13.48 7.64
CA PHE A 281 13.69 12.29 8.23
C PHE A 281 15.19 12.54 8.39
N VAL A 282 15.68 12.51 9.63
CA VAL A 282 17.06 12.83 9.97
C VAL A 282 17.74 11.59 10.54
N ILE A 283 18.91 11.22 9.99
CA ILE A 283 19.80 10.22 10.57
C ILE A 283 20.97 10.97 11.20
N ASN A 284 21.10 10.84 12.51
CA ASN A 284 22.11 11.53 13.29
C ASN A 284 23.46 10.78 13.22
N LYS A 285 24.54 11.57 13.21
CA LYS A 285 25.91 11.11 13.34
C LYS A 285 26.33 11.06 14.81
#